data_9ba32aa208e0c275f3a9ba76e5900fb5
#
_entry.id   9ba32aa208e0c275f3a9ba76e5900fb5
#
_cell.length_a   1.000
_cell.length_b   1.000
_cell.length_c   1.000
_cell.angle_alpha   90.00
_cell.angle_beta   90.00
_cell.angle_gamma   90.00
#
_symmetry.space_group_name_H-M   'P 1'
#
loop_
_entity.id
_entity.type
_entity.pdbx_description
1 polymer ?
#
loop_
_entity_poly.entity_id
_entity_poly.type
_entity_poly.pdbx_seq_one_letter_code
_entity_poly.pdbx_strand_id
1 'polypeptide(L)'
;MKKVFVVGQQKWYSEWIEDHVIADNLEEADIVMFTGGEDVDPSLYGCEKHPTTYSNIARDLEEKAVFEKVRSDQLCVGVCRGSQFLCVMNGGLLIQNVSNHATFGTHQIIRADRDSERYEITSTHHQMQYPFNLRKNVDYRVLYYASRRSEFYEGVVAPPSCEPEIVLYTVADKPVCLAIQGHPEMMRAEAPVIAMLNNLIDQLC
;
A
#
# COMPACT_ATOMS: atom_id res chain seq x y z
N MET A 1 1.67 1.58 -23.10
CA MET A 1 0.41 1.98 -22.40
C MET A 1 0.04 0.83 -21.49
N LYS A 2 0.04 1.04 -20.19
CA LYS A 2 -0.20 0.03 -19.15
C LYS A 2 -1.70 -0.26 -19.01
N LYS A 3 -2.08 -1.51 -18.84
CA LYS A 3 -3.47 -1.90 -18.56
C LYS A 3 -3.66 -2.07 -17.05
N VAL A 4 -4.54 -1.27 -16.45
CA VAL A 4 -4.79 -1.26 -15.00
C VAL A 4 -6.15 -1.86 -14.70
N PHE A 5 -6.19 -2.97 -13.98
CA PHE A 5 -7.40 -3.52 -13.40
C PHE A 5 -7.57 -3.00 -11.97
N VAL A 6 -8.61 -2.20 -11.74
CA VAL A 6 -8.91 -1.65 -10.40
C VAL A 6 -9.88 -2.59 -9.70
N VAL A 7 -9.45 -3.16 -8.58
CA VAL A 7 -10.29 -4.02 -7.75
C VAL A 7 -11.37 -3.18 -7.07
N GLY A 8 -12.64 -3.49 -7.36
CA GLY A 8 -13.78 -2.68 -6.95
C GLY A 8 -14.20 -1.66 -8.04
N GLN A 9 -14.93 -0.62 -7.62
CA GLN A 9 -15.55 0.31 -8.56
C GLN A 9 -14.87 1.68 -8.69
N GLN A 10 -13.86 1.94 -7.85
CA GLN A 10 -13.24 3.27 -7.70
C GLN A 10 -12.08 3.48 -8.67
N LYS A 11 -12.37 3.53 -9.98
CA LYS A 11 -11.37 3.61 -11.06
C LYS A 11 -10.46 4.84 -10.96
N TRP A 12 -10.89 5.92 -10.35
CA TRP A 12 -10.11 7.14 -10.14
C TRP A 12 -8.82 6.96 -9.33
N TYR A 13 -8.68 5.87 -8.57
CA TYR A 13 -7.44 5.53 -7.90
C TYR A 13 -6.26 5.30 -8.85
N SER A 14 -6.48 5.03 -10.12
CA SER A 14 -5.42 4.85 -11.11
C SER A 14 -5.05 6.12 -11.88
N GLU A 15 -5.76 7.23 -11.74
CA GLU A 15 -5.59 8.45 -12.56
C GLU A 15 -4.20 9.10 -12.46
N TRP A 16 -3.45 8.80 -11.40
CA TRP A 16 -2.07 9.27 -11.25
C TRP A 16 -1.03 8.45 -12.04
N ILE A 17 -1.41 7.28 -12.57
CA ILE A 17 -0.52 6.45 -13.39
C ILE A 17 -0.48 7.00 -14.80
N GLU A 18 0.72 7.34 -15.27
CA GLU A 18 0.92 7.85 -16.63
C GLU A 18 0.75 6.74 -17.67
N ASP A 19 0.28 7.10 -18.85
CA ASP A 19 0.13 6.22 -20.03
C ASP A 19 -0.60 4.89 -19.72
N HIS A 20 -1.76 4.98 -19.06
CA HIS A 20 -2.55 3.80 -18.74
C HIS A 20 -3.94 3.79 -19.39
N VAL A 21 -4.56 2.62 -19.43
CA VAL A 21 -5.96 2.37 -19.73
C VAL A 21 -6.53 1.42 -18.69
N ILE A 22 -7.84 1.51 -18.45
CA ILE A 22 -8.54 0.59 -17.57
C ILE A 22 -8.72 -0.75 -18.29
N ALA A 23 -8.28 -1.84 -17.65
CA ALA A 23 -8.57 -3.21 -18.08
C ALA A 23 -9.96 -3.62 -17.60
N ASP A 24 -10.71 -4.32 -18.45
CA ASP A 24 -12.06 -4.80 -18.12
C ASP A 24 -12.03 -6.07 -17.25
N ASN A 25 -10.93 -6.82 -17.28
CA ASN A 25 -10.76 -8.05 -16.53
C ASN A 25 -9.32 -8.20 -16.03
N LEU A 26 -9.14 -9.09 -15.03
CA LEU A 26 -7.86 -9.34 -14.38
C LEU A 26 -6.80 -9.92 -15.33
N GLU A 27 -7.23 -10.77 -16.26
CA GLU A 27 -6.34 -11.52 -17.16
C GLU A 27 -5.59 -10.61 -18.13
N GLU A 28 -6.18 -9.48 -18.51
CA GLU A 28 -5.59 -8.52 -19.45
C GLU A 28 -4.71 -7.46 -18.78
N ALA A 29 -4.74 -7.39 -17.44
CA ALA A 29 -4.05 -6.35 -16.70
C ALA A 29 -2.52 -6.58 -16.65
N ASP A 30 -1.77 -5.49 -16.75
CA ASP A 30 -0.36 -5.41 -16.37
C ASP A 30 -0.25 -5.06 -14.88
N ILE A 31 -1.16 -4.22 -14.40
CA ILE A 31 -1.23 -3.72 -13.02
C ILE A 31 -2.59 -4.06 -12.41
N VAL A 32 -2.58 -4.60 -11.19
CA VAL A 32 -3.77 -4.84 -10.37
C VAL A 32 -3.77 -3.88 -9.18
N MET A 33 -4.71 -2.93 -9.18
CA MET A 33 -4.81 -1.86 -8.20
C MET A 33 -5.78 -2.21 -7.08
N PHE A 34 -5.28 -2.25 -5.83
CA PHE A 34 -6.07 -2.35 -4.61
C PHE A 34 -6.26 -0.96 -3.99
N THR A 35 -7.51 -0.56 -3.77
CA THR A 35 -7.87 0.81 -3.42
C THR A 35 -7.93 1.07 -1.91
N GLY A 36 -7.98 2.33 -1.52
CA GLY A 36 -8.24 2.77 -0.16
C GLY A 36 -9.65 2.44 0.34
N GLY A 37 -9.97 2.87 1.55
CA GLY A 37 -11.28 2.71 2.18
C GLY A 37 -11.22 2.21 3.62
N GLU A 38 -12.22 1.41 4.03
CA GLU A 38 -12.34 0.81 5.36
C GLU A 38 -11.12 -0.05 5.72
N ASP A 39 -10.86 -0.21 7.02
CA ASP A 39 -9.70 -0.97 7.50
C ASP A 39 -9.73 -2.44 7.10
N VAL A 40 -8.56 -3.07 7.00
CA VAL A 40 -8.43 -4.52 6.81
C VAL A 40 -8.80 -5.24 8.10
N ASP A 41 -9.62 -6.28 8.01
CA ASP A 41 -10.09 -7.02 9.17
C ASP A 41 -8.93 -7.76 9.88
N PRO A 42 -8.76 -7.56 11.20
CA PRO A 42 -7.67 -8.15 11.97
C PRO A 42 -7.65 -9.68 12.00
N SER A 43 -8.76 -10.33 11.70
CA SER A 43 -8.81 -11.81 11.59
C SER A 43 -7.94 -12.34 10.44
N LEU A 44 -7.70 -11.54 9.40
CA LEU A 44 -6.83 -11.92 8.28
C LEU A 44 -5.34 -11.99 8.65
N TYR A 45 -4.93 -11.28 9.69
CA TYR A 45 -3.53 -11.30 10.17
C TYR A 45 -3.41 -11.78 11.62
N GLY A 46 -4.48 -12.41 12.17
CA GLY A 46 -4.46 -13.12 13.45
C GLY A 46 -4.35 -12.22 14.68
N CYS A 47 -4.84 -10.99 14.61
CA CYS A 47 -4.86 -10.04 15.71
C CYS A 47 -6.28 -9.84 16.26
N GLU A 48 -6.38 -9.42 17.53
CA GLU A 48 -7.64 -8.91 18.09
C GLU A 48 -7.97 -7.56 17.48
N LYS A 49 -9.26 -7.30 17.31
CA LYS A 49 -9.76 -6.04 16.72
C LYS A 49 -9.62 -4.89 17.72
N HIS A 50 -8.84 -3.88 17.34
CA HIS A 50 -8.73 -2.64 18.12
C HIS A 50 -10.04 -1.82 18.04
N PRO A 51 -10.43 -1.08 19.10
CA PRO A 51 -11.68 -0.29 19.11
C PRO A 51 -11.80 0.75 17.98
N THR A 52 -10.67 1.24 17.44
CA THR A 52 -10.65 2.21 16.33
C THR A 52 -10.74 1.56 14.95
N THR A 53 -10.72 0.21 14.86
CA THR A 53 -10.74 -0.49 13.58
C THR A 53 -12.17 -0.66 13.06
N TYR A 54 -12.42 -0.16 11.84
CA TYR A 54 -13.69 -0.28 11.12
C TYR A 54 -13.47 -1.06 9.84
N SER A 55 -13.70 -2.38 9.89
CA SER A 55 -13.40 -3.32 8.81
C SER A 55 -14.64 -3.91 8.18
N ASN A 56 -14.50 -4.34 6.92
CA ASN A 56 -15.50 -5.07 6.15
C ASN A 56 -14.90 -6.40 5.66
N ILE A 57 -15.08 -7.45 6.43
CA ILE A 57 -14.51 -8.78 6.13
C ILE A 57 -15.00 -9.35 4.79
N ALA A 58 -16.23 -9.03 4.35
CA ALA A 58 -16.73 -9.50 3.06
C ALA A 58 -15.89 -8.91 1.90
N ARG A 59 -15.63 -7.61 1.93
CA ARG A 59 -14.73 -6.94 0.98
C ARG A 59 -13.32 -7.54 1.02
N ASP A 60 -12.79 -7.77 2.21
CA ASP A 60 -11.44 -8.32 2.36
C ASP A 60 -11.33 -9.72 1.74
N LEU A 61 -12.35 -10.57 1.90
CA LEU A 61 -12.37 -11.91 1.31
C LEU A 61 -12.54 -11.87 -0.22
N GLU A 62 -13.34 -10.95 -0.75
CA GLU A 62 -13.47 -10.72 -2.20
C GLU A 62 -12.13 -10.27 -2.80
N GLU A 63 -11.47 -9.29 -2.20
CA GLU A 63 -10.17 -8.81 -2.66
C GLU A 63 -9.08 -9.87 -2.53
N LYS A 64 -9.10 -10.69 -1.47
CA LYS A 64 -8.21 -11.83 -1.30
C LYS A 64 -8.40 -12.85 -2.42
N ALA A 65 -9.64 -13.16 -2.79
CA ALA A 65 -9.93 -14.07 -3.91
C ALA A 65 -9.43 -13.53 -5.27
N VAL A 66 -9.39 -12.21 -5.44
CA VAL A 66 -8.75 -11.57 -6.60
C VAL A 66 -7.23 -11.70 -6.50
N PHE A 67 -6.64 -11.33 -5.35
CA PHE A 67 -5.19 -11.38 -5.12
C PHE A 67 -4.60 -12.79 -5.38
N GLU A 68 -5.30 -13.84 -4.97
CA GLU A 68 -4.88 -15.23 -5.17
C GLU A 68 -4.85 -15.66 -6.65
N LYS A 69 -5.52 -14.91 -7.54
CA LYS A 69 -5.55 -15.15 -9.00
C LYS A 69 -4.59 -14.25 -9.78
N VAL A 70 -3.97 -13.27 -9.13
CA VAL A 70 -2.99 -12.40 -9.80
C VAL A 70 -1.79 -13.22 -10.20
N ARG A 71 -1.36 -13.09 -11.46
CA ARG A 71 -0.21 -13.81 -12.01
C ARG A 71 1.10 -13.19 -11.54
N SER A 72 2.18 -13.97 -11.56
CA SER A 72 3.51 -13.52 -11.16
C SER A 72 4.14 -12.47 -12.08
N ASP A 73 3.62 -12.32 -13.31
CA ASP A 73 4.03 -11.31 -14.29
C ASP A 73 3.22 -9.99 -14.21
N GLN A 74 2.26 -9.90 -13.30
CA GLN A 74 1.48 -8.69 -13.04
C GLN A 74 2.00 -7.95 -11.81
N LEU A 75 1.94 -6.62 -11.80
CA LEU A 75 2.28 -5.79 -10.65
C LEU A 75 1.03 -5.55 -9.79
N CYS A 76 1.08 -5.87 -8.50
CA CYS A 76 0.08 -5.39 -7.54
C CYS A 76 0.46 -4.00 -7.02
N VAL A 77 -0.45 -3.05 -7.11
CA VAL A 77 -0.29 -1.72 -6.51
C VAL A 77 -1.38 -1.51 -5.47
N GLY A 78 -1.01 -1.18 -4.23
CA GLY A 78 -1.95 -0.89 -3.15
C GLY A 78 -1.83 0.55 -2.68
N VAL A 79 -2.96 1.25 -2.54
CA VAL A 79 -3.03 2.63 -2.08
C VAL A 79 -3.77 2.70 -0.75
N CYS A 80 -3.17 3.35 0.26
CA CYS A 80 -3.71 3.53 1.61
C CYS A 80 -4.14 2.18 2.23
N ARG A 81 -5.44 1.92 2.42
CA ARG A 81 -5.93 0.60 2.87
C ARG A 81 -5.45 -0.52 1.94
N GLY A 82 -5.37 -0.31 0.63
CA GLY A 82 -4.84 -1.29 -0.33
C GLY A 82 -3.37 -1.66 -0.05
N SER A 83 -2.55 -0.73 0.43
CA SER A 83 -1.17 -1.01 0.85
C SER A 83 -1.11 -1.90 2.10
N GLN A 84 -2.01 -1.65 3.04
CA GLN A 84 -2.17 -2.44 4.25
C GLN A 84 -2.65 -3.85 3.92
N PHE A 85 -3.61 -3.97 3.00
CA PHE A 85 -4.08 -5.25 2.48
C PHE A 85 -2.95 -6.04 1.83
N LEU A 86 -2.13 -5.43 0.97
CA LEU A 86 -0.97 -6.11 0.37
C LEU A 86 0.07 -6.52 1.42
N CYS A 87 0.29 -5.72 2.48
CA CYS A 87 1.12 -6.10 3.60
C CYS A 87 0.62 -7.40 4.26
N VAL A 88 -0.68 -7.47 4.55
CA VAL A 88 -1.33 -8.65 5.16
C VAL A 88 -1.28 -9.86 4.23
N MET A 89 -1.55 -9.69 2.94
CA MET A 89 -1.49 -10.79 1.95
C MET A 89 -0.08 -11.38 1.81
N ASN A 90 0.95 -10.59 2.08
CA ASN A 90 2.34 -11.03 2.15
C ASN A 90 2.76 -11.53 3.54
N GLY A 91 1.81 -11.64 4.49
CA GLY A 91 2.03 -12.20 5.84
C GLY A 91 2.53 -11.19 6.87
N GLY A 92 2.47 -9.90 6.57
CA GLY A 92 2.74 -8.82 7.51
C GLY A 92 1.57 -8.57 8.45
N LEU A 93 1.81 -7.70 9.42
CA LEU A 93 0.82 -7.23 10.38
C LEU A 93 0.45 -5.78 10.09
N LEU A 94 -0.53 -5.25 10.83
CA LEU A 94 -0.87 -3.83 10.83
C LEU A 94 -0.75 -3.25 12.24
N ILE A 95 -0.32 -2.00 12.31
CA ILE A 95 -0.54 -1.16 13.48
C ILE A 95 -1.95 -0.61 13.32
N GLN A 96 -2.84 -0.93 14.26
CA GLN A 96 -4.27 -0.64 14.10
C GLN A 96 -4.65 0.79 14.48
N ASN A 97 -3.75 1.50 15.19
CA ASN A 97 -3.96 2.91 15.49
C ASN A 97 -2.61 3.63 15.66
N VAL A 98 -2.43 4.69 14.88
CA VAL A 98 -1.27 5.59 14.96
C VAL A 98 -1.73 7.03 14.98
N SER A 99 -0.95 7.91 15.64
CA SER A 99 -1.17 9.35 15.60
C SER A 99 -0.46 10.02 14.42
N ASN A 100 -0.82 11.26 14.13
CA ASN A 100 -0.12 12.19 13.24
C ASN A 100 -0.06 11.81 11.75
N HIS A 101 -0.85 10.82 11.29
CA HIS A 101 -0.97 10.44 9.88
C HIS A 101 -2.34 10.75 9.25
N ALA A 102 -3.42 10.79 10.04
CA ALA A 102 -4.76 11.19 9.56
C ALA A 102 -4.92 12.72 9.60
N THR A 103 -4.10 13.44 8.85
CA THR A 103 -4.02 14.90 8.93
C THR A 103 -4.78 15.64 7.85
N PHE A 104 -5.38 14.95 6.87
CA PHE A 104 -6.03 15.54 5.68
C PHE A 104 -5.14 16.53 4.90
N GLY A 105 -3.83 16.41 5.05
CA GLY A 105 -2.81 17.21 4.39
C GLY A 105 -1.72 16.31 3.80
N THR A 106 -0.56 16.88 3.59
CA THR A 106 0.64 16.15 3.19
C THR A 106 1.61 15.98 4.35
N HIS A 107 2.44 14.97 4.27
CA HIS A 107 3.66 14.87 5.06
C HIS A 107 4.84 14.46 4.18
N GLN A 108 6.04 14.68 4.71
CA GLN A 108 7.26 14.33 4.03
C GLN A 108 7.58 12.84 4.18
N ILE A 109 7.91 12.21 3.06
CA ILE A 109 8.50 10.86 3.01
C ILE A 109 9.96 10.94 2.57
N ILE A 110 10.79 10.08 3.14
CA ILE A 110 12.23 10.05 2.96
C ILE A 110 12.61 8.71 2.35
N ARG A 111 13.46 8.70 1.33
CA ARG A 111 13.99 7.49 0.74
C ARG A 111 14.90 6.75 1.72
N ALA A 112 14.70 5.45 1.89
CA ALA A 112 15.36 4.67 2.95
C ALA A 112 16.88 4.48 2.73
N ASP A 113 17.35 4.50 1.47
CA ASP A 113 18.77 4.35 1.13
C ASP A 113 19.46 5.70 0.77
N ARG A 114 18.71 6.81 0.82
CA ARG A 114 19.22 8.15 0.45
C ARG A 114 18.42 9.28 1.11
N ASP A 115 18.79 9.69 2.29
CA ASP A 115 18.09 10.70 3.10
C ASP A 115 17.91 12.07 2.43
N SER A 116 18.70 12.39 1.39
CA SER A 116 18.55 13.62 0.61
C SER A 116 17.36 13.59 -0.36
N GLU A 117 16.82 12.43 -0.65
CA GLU A 117 15.68 12.27 -1.56
C GLU A 117 14.38 12.22 -0.77
N ARG A 118 13.58 13.27 -0.88
CA ARG A 118 12.38 13.50 -0.11
C ARG A 118 11.24 13.99 -0.98
N TYR A 119 10.02 13.55 -0.65
CA TYR A 119 8.80 13.94 -1.33
C TYR A 119 7.69 14.26 -0.32
N GLU A 120 6.71 15.04 -0.75
CA GLU A 120 5.45 15.24 -0.02
C GLU A 120 4.39 14.31 -0.59
N ILE A 121 3.65 13.62 0.28
CA ILE A 121 2.52 12.77 -0.11
C ILE A 121 1.32 13.03 0.80
N THR A 122 0.11 12.91 0.28
CA THR A 122 -1.14 13.05 1.05
C THR A 122 -1.27 11.95 2.09
N SER A 123 -1.69 12.30 3.31
CA SER A 123 -1.80 11.38 4.44
C SER A 123 -3.15 11.49 5.12
N THR A 124 -3.93 10.40 5.11
CA THR A 124 -5.26 10.33 5.74
C THR A 124 -5.48 9.03 6.52
N HIS A 125 -4.42 8.25 6.75
CA HIS A 125 -4.52 6.94 7.39
C HIS A 125 -4.30 7.01 8.90
N HIS A 126 -5.03 6.21 9.66
CA HIS A 126 -4.84 5.98 11.09
C HIS A 126 -4.30 4.59 11.40
N GLN A 127 -4.19 3.73 10.40
CA GLN A 127 -3.52 2.44 10.47
C GLN A 127 -2.26 2.45 9.60
N MET A 128 -1.32 1.55 9.87
CA MET A 128 -0.05 1.50 9.17
C MET A 128 0.39 0.06 8.92
N GLN A 129 0.97 -0.20 7.74
CA GLN A 129 1.58 -1.48 7.42
C GLN A 129 2.77 -1.78 8.34
N TYR A 130 2.89 -3.04 8.77
CA TYR A 130 3.97 -3.49 9.66
C TYR A 130 4.67 -4.73 9.07
N PRO A 131 5.67 -4.53 8.19
CA PRO A 131 6.36 -5.62 7.49
C PRO A 131 7.48 -6.29 8.30
N PHE A 132 7.77 -5.84 9.53
CA PHE A 132 9.01 -6.19 10.24
C PHE A 132 9.07 -7.62 10.79
N ASN A 133 7.96 -8.38 10.76
CA ASN A 133 7.86 -9.77 11.25
C ASN A 133 7.47 -10.77 10.16
N LEU A 134 7.88 -10.53 8.92
CA LEU A 134 7.55 -11.40 7.79
C LEU A 134 8.25 -12.77 7.87
N ARG A 135 7.65 -13.77 7.23
CA ARG A 135 8.24 -15.10 7.08
C ARG A 135 9.50 -15.04 6.22
N LYS A 136 10.45 -15.97 6.42
CA LYS A 136 11.75 -16.01 5.72
C LYS A 136 11.69 -16.11 4.19
N ASN A 137 10.55 -16.53 3.64
CA ASN A 137 10.34 -16.64 2.18
C ASN A 137 9.71 -15.40 1.55
N VAL A 138 9.50 -14.35 2.31
CA VAL A 138 9.00 -13.07 1.83
C VAL A 138 10.10 -12.03 2.00
N ASP A 139 10.57 -11.48 0.89
CA ASP A 139 11.44 -10.33 0.92
C ASP A 139 10.61 -9.06 0.90
N TYR A 140 10.99 -8.09 1.73
CA TYR A 140 10.41 -6.75 1.68
C TYR A 140 11.50 -5.70 1.72
N ARG A 141 11.22 -4.58 1.12
CA ARG A 141 12.08 -3.40 1.16
C ARG A 141 11.25 -2.16 1.41
N VAL A 142 11.49 -1.49 2.52
CA VAL A 142 10.97 -0.14 2.75
C VAL A 142 11.72 0.79 1.80
N LEU A 143 11.00 1.35 0.82
CA LEU A 143 11.56 2.29 -0.15
C LEU A 143 11.54 3.71 0.40
N TYR A 144 10.43 4.08 1.05
CA TYR A 144 10.24 5.37 1.69
C TYR A 144 9.57 5.21 3.04
N TYR A 145 9.94 6.04 3.99
CA TYR A 145 9.35 6.14 5.32
C TYR A 145 8.97 7.58 5.67
N ALA A 146 8.03 7.78 6.59
CA ALA A 146 7.63 9.11 7.04
C ALA A 146 8.73 9.79 7.87
N SER A 147 8.91 11.09 7.65
CA SER A 147 9.80 11.93 8.45
C SER A 147 9.23 12.24 9.84
N ARG A 148 7.92 12.10 10.00
CA ARG A 148 7.20 12.33 11.25
C ARG A 148 7.04 11.01 11.98
N ARG A 149 7.32 10.99 13.28
CA ARG A 149 7.04 9.84 14.14
C ARG A 149 5.72 10.02 14.87
N SER A 150 4.96 8.93 14.92
CA SER A 150 3.75 8.87 15.74
C SER A 150 4.08 8.93 17.23
N GLU A 151 3.18 9.50 18.02
CA GLU A 151 3.30 9.54 19.48
C GLU A 151 2.92 8.21 20.13
N PHE A 152 2.08 7.40 19.44
CA PHE A 152 1.69 6.07 19.90
C PHE A 152 1.51 5.10 18.72
N TYR A 153 1.62 3.81 19.04
CA TYR A 153 1.40 2.68 18.15
C TYR A 153 0.58 1.63 18.90
N GLU A 154 -0.67 1.43 18.50
CA GLU A 154 -1.61 0.52 19.17
C GLU A 154 -2.02 -0.64 18.25
N GLY A 155 -2.36 -1.79 18.87
CA GLY A 155 -2.72 -3.00 18.15
C GLY A 155 -1.54 -3.71 17.46
N VAL A 156 -0.32 -3.47 17.95
CA VAL A 156 0.92 -4.11 17.49
C VAL A 156 1.79 -4.51 18.68
N VAL A 157 2.63 -5.54 18.49
CA VAL A 157 3.45 -6.11 19.58
C VAL A 157 4.60 -5.18 20.02
N ALA A 158 5.17 -4.42 19.07
CA ALA A 158 6.27 -3.50 19.34
C ALA A 158 6.20 -2.29 18.40
N PRO A 159 6.68 -1.11 18.83
CA PRO A 159 6.83 0.04 17.95
C PRO A 159 7.69 -0.30 16.73
N PRO A 160 7.38 0.26 15.54
CA PRO A 160 8.16 0.01 14.33
C PRO A 160 9.54 0.68 14.41
N SER A 161 10.52 0.14 13.69
CA SER A 161 11.85 0.77 13.57
C SER A 161 11.82 2.04 12.71
N CYS A 162 10.88 2.13 11.78
CA CYS A 162 10.52 3.31 11.00
C CYS A 162 9.04 3.26 10.67
N GLU A 163 8.46 4.34 10.18
CA GLU A 163 7.05 4.42 9.73
C GLU A 163 6.99 4.21 8.21
N PRO A 164 6.71 2.97 7.73
CA PRO A 164 6.79 2.65 6.31
C PRO A 164 5.68 3.36 5.52
N GLU A 165 6.07 4.05 4.44
CA GLU A 165 5.14 4.72 3.55
C GLU A 165 5.05 4.07 2.18
N ILE A 166 6.19 3.63 1.63
CA ILE A 166 6.21 2.86 0.39
C ILE A 166 7.06 1.61 0.63
N VAL A 167 6.45 0.45 0.45
CA VAL A 167 7.08 -0.86 0.65
C VAL A 167 6.92 -1.71 -0.60
N LEU A 168 7.99 -2.37 -0.99
CA LEU A 168 8.01 -3.39 -2.03
C LEU A 168 8.05 -4.76 -1.36
N TYR A 169 7.12 -5.65 -1.72
CA TYR A 169 7.12 -7.06 -1.30
C TYR A 169 7.41 -7.95 -2.51
N THR A 170 8.29 -8.91 -2.32
CA THR A 170 8.66 -9.90 -3.35
C THR A 170 8.64 -11.30 -2.77
N VAL A 171 7.95 -12.19 -3.45
CA VAL A 171 7.88 -13.63 -3.13
C VAL A 171 8.12 -14.40 -4.41
N ALA A 172 8.92 -15.46 -4.38
CA ALA A 172 9.17 -16.27 -5.55
C ALA A 172 7.85 -16.82 -6.14
N ASP A 173 7.71 -16.73 -7.45
CA ASP A 173 6.53 -17.19 -8.22
C ASP A 173 5.20 -16.49 -7.85
N LYS A 174 5.27 -15.30 -7.24
CA LYS A 174 4.13 -14.45 -6.91
C LYS A 174 4.27 -13.05 -7.54
N PRO A 175 3.18 -12.31 -7.69
CA PRO A 175 3.26 -10.94 -8.18
C PRO A 175 4.09 -10.07 -7.23
N VAL A 176 4.84 -9.15 -7.80
CA VAL A 176 5.48 -8.07 -7.03
C VAL A 176 4.39 -7.14 -6.50
N CYS A 177 4.52 -6.70 -5.24
CA CYS A 177 3.54 -5.82 -4.61
C CYS A 177 4.20 -4.49 -4.22
N LEU A 178 3.74 -3.39 -4.82
CA LEU A 178 4.10 -2.03 -4.46
C LEU A 178 3.00 -1.44 -3.56
N ALA A 179 3.29 -1.29 -2.29
CA ALA A 179 2.36 -0.81 -1.26
C ALA A 179 2.65 0.65 -0.93
N ILE A 180 1.71 1.55 -1.25
CA ILE A 180 1.81 3.01 -1.06
C ILE A 180 0.80 3.41 0.00
N GLN A 181 1.27 3.84 1.19
CA GLN A 181 0.40 4.17 2.32
C GLN A 181 -0.33 5.51 2.12
N GLY A 182 0.29 6.46 1.45
CA GLY A 182 -0.33 7.74 1.09
C GLY A 182 -1.29 7.65 -0.09
N HIS A 183 -1.84 8.79 -0.51
CA HIS A 183 -2.84 8.91 -1.57
C HIS A 183 -2.30 9.68 -2.78
N PRO A 184 -1.60 9.02 -3.73
CA PRO A 184 -1.10 9.68 -4.93
C PRO A 184 -2.22 10.27 -5.80
N GLU A 185 -3.41 9.64 -5.84
CA GLU A 185 -4.58 10.10 -6.59
C GLU A 185 -5.16 11.43 -6.06
N MET A 186 -4.78 11.84 -4.86
CA MET A 186 -5.15 13.14 -4.28
C MET A 186 -4.07 14.22 -4.51
N MET A 187 -2.94 13.85 -5.11
CA MET A 187 -1.88 14.78 -5.44
C MET A 187 -2.14 15.47 -6.79
N ARG A 188 -1.53 16.63 -7.00
CA ARG A 188 -1.52 17.24 -8.35
C ARG A 188 -0.64 16.42 -9.28
N ALA A 189 -1.02 16.33 -10.56
CA ALA A 189 -0.26 15.54 -11.55
C ALA A 189 1.22 15.97 -11.67
N GLU A 190 1.51 17.25 -11.46
CA GLU A 190 2.87 17.80 -11.54
C GLU A 190 3.66 17.63 -10.24
N ALA A 191 3.08 17.02 -9.21
CA ALA A 191 3.80 16.83 -7.94
C ALA A 191 4.99 15.87 -8.14
N PRO A 192 6.18 16.19 -7.62
CA PRO A 192 7.38 15.37 -7.83
C PRO A 192 7.22 13.91 -7.39
N VAL A 193 6.37 13.64 -6.40
CA VAL A 193 6.06 12.27 -5.95
C VAL A 193 5.38 11.45 -7.04
N ILE A 194 4.54 12.07 -7.89
CA ILE A 194 3.85 11.38 -8.99
C ILE A 194 4.87 10.88 -10.03
N ALA A 195 5.80 11.73 -10.45
CA ALA A 195 6.86 11.31 -11.37
C ALA A 195 7.75 10.21 -10.75
N MET A 196 8.06 10.31 -9.46
CA MET A 196 8.82 9.27 -8.73
C MET A 196 8.06 7.94 -8.72
N LEU A 197 6.77 7.94 -8.41
CA LEU A 197 5.94 6.72 -8.38
C LEU A 197 5.79 6.10 -9.77
N ASN A 198 5.60 6.91 -10.82
CA ASN A 198 5.55 6.41 -12.20
C ASN A 198 6.88 5.77 -12.61
N ASN A 199 8.02 6.38 -12.26
CA ASN A 199 9.33 5.77 -12.48
C ASN A 199 9.50 4.42 -11.74
N LEU A 200 8.95 4.27 -10.54
CA LEU A 200 8.95 2.98 -9.83
C LEU A 200 8.10 1.94 -10.57
N ILE A 201 6.89 2.31 -11.02
CA ILE A 201 6.02 1.43 -11.79
C ILE A 201 6.71 0.99 -13.09
N ASP A 202 7.34 1.92 -13.82
CA ASP A 202 8.05 1.61 -15.07
C ASP A 202 9.24 0.65 -14.89
N GLN A 203 9.82 0.61 -13.70
CA GLN A 203 10.92 -0.33 -13.36
C GLN A 203 10.39 -1.71 -12.94
N LEU A 204 9.12 -1.81 -12.54
CA LEU A 204 8.51 -3.02 -11.99
C LEU A 204 7.61 -3.75 -12.99
N CYS A 205 7.10 -3.07 -14.03
CA CYS A 205 6.40 -3.63 -15.17
C CYS A 205 7.37 -3.88 -16.31
#